data_768f71b4028b256dbb2c807b7b2741ef
#
_entry.id   768f71b4028b256dbb2c807b7b2741ef
#
_cell.length_a   1.000
_cell.length_b   1.000
_cell.length_c   1.000
_cell.angle_alpha   90.00
_cell.angle_beta   90.00
_cell.angle_gamma   90.00
#
_symmetry.space_group_name_H-M   'P 1'
#
loop_
_entity.id
_entity.type
_entity.pdbx_description
1 polymer ?
#
loop_
_entity_poly.entity_id
_entity_poly.type
_entity_poly.pdbx_seq_one_letter_code
_entity_poly.pdbx_strand_id
1 'polypeptide(L)'
;ARTGPEALKILADKTIDCCFTDINMPDMNGLELAERIGTHDNTMPVIVMTGYPSLENAIQTIKNGVVDFLIKPVNLKQMELCVQRVMQQRKMFAENVLLKKEVEGKQRLQELNQELLVKIKELNVLNKIMKKFAAISSSTDVFKRAVDIARDISHADYTDFYVINETVEEPVKVSSSSAEAIGSAASPIWTTGYGGAQMPSTADLKPLSAPLIMEVVSDQIPLLISEHSAGNGLPDEINSAMIVPLKIRDKVFGVITAIVDQGQKRFAEKDLYYLSFLAQSAAQAIENLALYENIYENLFATLYAFVKAEEARDL
;
A
#
# COMPACT_ATOMS: atom_id res chain seq x y z
N ALA A 1 -39.81 38.64 25.66
CA ALA A 1 -40.90 37.65 25.79
C ALA A 1 -41.45 37.68 27.22
N ARG A 2 -42.75 37.52 27.38
CA ARG A 2 -43.39 37.42 28.68
C ARG A 2 -43.61 35.96 29.10
N THR A 3 -43.63 35.05 28.18
CA THR A 3 -43.81 33.60 28.38
C THR A 3 -42.80 32.77 27.57
N GLY A 4 -42.62 31.50 27.96
CA GLY A 4 -41.77 30.56 27.26
C GLY A 4 -42.16 30.34 25.80
N PRO A 5 -43.44 30.08 25.46
CA PRO A 5 -43.90 29.93 24.10
C PRO A 5 -43.66 31.17 23.21
N GLU A 6 -43.79 32.37 23.78
CA GLU A 6 -43.49 33.62 23.10
C GLU A 6 -41.98 33.73 22.80
N ALA A 7 -41.12 33.34 23.76
CA ALA A 7 -39.68 33.33 23.59
C ALA A 7 -39.27 32.39 22.45
N LEU A 8 -39.82 31.18 22.38
CA LEU A 8 -39.56 30.21 21.28
C LEU A 8 -39.96 30.76 19.90
N LYS A 9 -41.08 31.50 19.80
CA LYS A 9 -41.48 32.16 18.55
C LYS A 9 -40.44 33.21 18.11
N ILE A 10 -39.99 34.04 19.08
CA ILE A 10 -38.95 35.06 18.77
C ILE A 10 -37.65 34.42 18.30
N LEU A 11 -37.28 33.30 18.93
CA LEU A 11 -36.07 32.56 18.56
C LEU A 11 -36.15 31.91 17.15
N ALA A 12 -37.35 31.57 16.70
CA ALA A 12 -37.54 31.06 15.34
C ALA A 12 -37.36 32.14 14.28
N ASP A 13 -37.63 33.40 14.60
CA ASP A 13 -37.59 34.51 13.66
C ASP A 13 -36.33 35.37 13.73
N LYS A 14 -35.61 35.32 14.86
CA LYS A 14 -34.45 36.22 15.13
C LYS A 14 -33.28 35.46 15.68
N THR A 15 -32.07 35.86 15.23
CA THR A 15 -30.82 35.41 15.86
C THR A 15 -30.62 36.09 17.19
N ILE A 16 -30.53 35.30 18.26
CA ILE A 16 -30.34 35.74 19.63
C ILE A 16 -29.04 35.15 20.17
N ASP A 17 -28.20 35.96 20.77
CA ASP A 17 -26.88 35.53 21.25
C ASP A 17 -26.93 34.92 22.65
N CYS A 18 -27.93 35.27 23.48
CA CYS A 18 -28.07 34.81 24.86
C CYS A 18 -29.51 34.95 25.32
N CYS A 19 -29.97 34.04 26.17
CA CYS A 19 -31.28 34.07 26.76
C CYS A 19 -31.19 34.13 28.30
N PHE A 20 -31.85 35.11 28.90
CA PHE A 20 -32.14 35.15 30.34
C PHE A 20 -33.59 34.76 30.58
N THR A 21 -33.81 33.82 31.46
CA THR A 21 -35.13 33.32 31.79
C THR A 21 -35.33 33.21 33.30
N ASP A 22 -36.54 33.51 33.76
CA ASP A 22 -36.95 33.19 35.13
C ASP A 22 -37.28 31.68 35.22
N ILE A 23 -37.00 31.05 36.36
CA ILE A 23 -37.48 29.69 36.60
C ILE A 23 -39.00 29.65 36.62
N ASN A 24 -39.63 30.56 37.35
CA ASN A 24 -41.04 30.57 37.58
C ASN A 24 -41.75 31.48 36.55
N MET A 25 -42.15 30.90 35.44
CA MET A 25 -42.96 31.59 34.43
C MET A 25 -44.29 30.83 34.20
N PRO A 26 -45.33 31.54 33.77
CA PRO A 26 -46.57 30.92 33.37
C PRO A 26 -46.40 30.08 32.09
N ASP A 27 -47.21 29.05 31.93
CA ASP A 27 -47.34 28.15 30.80
C ASP A 27 -46.12 27.21 30.57
N MET A 28 -44.91 27.68 30.80
CA MET A 28 -43.64 26.92 30.61
C MET A 28 -42.61 27.49 31.59
N ASN A 29 -42.01 26.65 32.42
CA ASN A 29 -40.95 27.09 33.31
C ASN A 29 -39.61 27.34 32.56
N GLY A 30 -38.72 28.10 33.21
CA GLY A 30 -37.45 28.49 32.57
C GLY A 30 -36.51 27.33 32.28
N LEU A 31 -36.57 26.22 33.00
CA LEU A 31 -35.77 25.02 32.76
C LEU A 31 -36.30 24.27 31.56
N GLU A 32 -37.61 24.16 31.40
CA GLU A 32 -38.22 23.57 30.21
C GLU A 32 -37.95 24.40 28.94
N LEU A 33 -37.97 25.73 29.08
CA LEU A 33 -37.56 26.62 28.01
C LEU A 33 -36.10 26.38 27.61
N ALA A 34 -35.18 26.25 28.56
CA ALA A 34 -33.77 25.98 28.30
C ALA A 34 -33.55 24.65 27.58
N GLU A 35 -34.26 23.59 28.00
CA GLU A 35 -34.21 22.28 27.34
C GLU A 35 -34.67 22.36 25.88
N ARG A 36 -35.78 23.06 25.60
CA ARG A 36 -36.28 23.24 24.25
C ARG A 36 -35.33 24.09 23.37
N ILE A 37 -34.71 25.10 23.95
CA ILE A 37 -33.69 25.89 23.27
C ILE A 37 -32.48 24.98 22.93
N GLY A 38 -32.00 24.21 23.92
CA GLY A 38 -30.86 23.31 23.73
C GLY A 38 -31.06 22.23 22.68
N THR A 39 -32.31 21.75 22.49
CA THR A 39 -32.66 20.80 21.43
C THR A 39 -32.71 21.45 20.07
N HIS A 40 -33.00 22.75 19.96
CA HIS A 40 -33.05 23.50 18.69
C HIS A 40 -31.71 24.12 18.34
N ASP A 41 -31.04 24.75 19.28
CA ASP A 41 -29.69 25.33 19.17
C ASP A 41 -28.93 25.11 20.50
N ASN A 42 -28.09 24.07 20.50
CA ASN A 42 -27.26 23.75 21.67
C ASN A 42 -26.08 24.71 21.86
N THR A 43 -25.90 25.67 20.98
CA THR A 43 -24.83 26.68 21.06
C THR A 43 -25.28 27.95 21.72
N MET A 44 -26.59 28.19 21.83
CA MET A 44 -27.14 29.39 22.43
C MET A 44 -27.15 29.29 23.97
N PRO A 45 -26.44 30.13 24.70
CA PRO A 45 -26.39 30.08 26.15
C PRO A 45 -27.70 30.56 26.77
N VAL A 46 -28.21 29.77 27.70
CA VAL A 46 -29.37 30.10 28.53
C VAL A 46 -28.92 30.32 29.96
N ILE A 47 -29.28 31.47 30.53
CA ILE A 47 -28.99 31.85 31.90
C ILE A 47 -30.30 31.93 32.66
N VAL A 48 -30.38 31.18 33.74
CA VAL A 48 -31.61 31.09 34.56
C VAL A 48 -31.51 32.01 35.76
N MET A 49 -32.60 32.78 36.05
CA MET A 49 -32.71 33.62 37.21
C MET A 49 -33.61 32.96 38.25
N THR A 50 -33.19 32.87 39.52
CA THR A 50 -33.94 32.21 40.59
C THR A 50 -33.94 33.04 41.89
N GLY A 51 -35.07 33.05 42.61
CA GLY A 51 -35.15 33.62 43.93
C GLY A 51 -34.79 32.65 45.05
N TYR A 52 -34.77 31.33 44.78
CA TYR A 52 -34.48 30.30 45.77
C TYR A 52 -33.48 29.29 45.22
N PRO A 53 -32.20 29.46 45.52
CA PRO A 53 -31.17 28.51 45.11
C PRO A 53 -31.26 27.25 46.00
N SER A 54 -31.89 26.18 45.50
CA SER A 54 -31.79 24.85 46.12
C SER A 54 -30.76 24.01 45.35
N LEU A 55 -30.13 23.06 46.03
CA LEU A 55 -29.15 22.16 45.42
C LEU A 55 -29.80 21.31 44.30
N GLU A 56 -31.05 20.94 44.46
CA GLU A 56 -31.84 20.20 43.47
C GLU A 56 -32.06 21.01 42.17
N ASN A 57 -32.40 22.30 42.31
CA ASN A 57 -32.56 23.20 41.18
C ASN A 57 -31.24 23.44 40.45
N ALA A 58 -30.11 23.51 41.15
CA ALA A 58 -28.79 23.65 40.52
C ALA A 58 -28.41 22.41 39.71
N ILE A 59 -28.66 21.21 40.21
CA ILE A 59 -28.40 19.95 39.51
C ILE A 59 -29.30 19.79 38.27
N GLN A 60 -30.58 20.12 38.37
CA GLN A 60 -31.51 20.09 37.25
C GLN A 60 -31.14 21.14 36.18
N THR A 61 -30.69 22.30 36.59
CA THR A 61 -30.24 23.39 35.74
C THR A 61 -29.07 22.94 34.83
N ILE A 62 -28.07 22.25 35.39
CA ILE A 62 -26.93 21.71 34.64
C ILE A 62 -27.37 20.61 33.65
N LYS A 63 -28.32 19.76 34.03
CA LYS A 63 -28.83 18.67 33.16
C LYS A 63 -29.61 19.19 31.95
N ASN A 64 -30.27 20.35 32.07
CA ASN A 64 -31.13 20.92 31.03
C ASN A 64 -30.40 21.89 30.07
N GLY A 65 -29.04 21.88 30.04
CA GLY A 65 -28.26 22.70 29.10
C GLY A 65 -28.16 24.19 29.48
N VAL A 66 -28.52 24.56 30.75
CA VAL A 66 -28.33 25.90 31.27
C VAL A 66 -26.84 26.14 31.54
N VAL A 67 -26.30 27.24 31.02
CA VAL A 67 -24.86 27.54 31.10
C VAL A 67 -24.51 28.20 32.44
N ASP A 68 -25.45 28.99 33.02
CA ASP A 68 -25.26 29.72 34.29
C ASP A 68 -26.56 30.09 34.94
N PHE A 69 -26.52 30.48 36.25
CA PHE A 69 -27.68 30.97 36.95
C PHE A 69 -27.36 32.24 37.75
N LEU A 70 -28.37 33.10 37.93
CA LEU A 70 -28.28 34.32 38.72
C LEU A 70 -29.32 34.26 39.85
N ILE A 71 -28.90 34.69 41.05
CA ILE A 71 -29.79 34.74 42.24
C ILE A 71 -30.45 36.11 42.30
N LYS A 72 -31.77 36.14 42.39
CA LYS A 72 -32.53 37.39 42.57
C LYS A 72 -32.37 37.94 44.02
N PRO A 73 -32.23 39.26 44.22
CA PRO A 73 -32.36 40.32 43.23
C PRO A 73 -31.09 40.46 42.35
N VAL A 74 -31.29 40.48 41.04
CA VAL A 74 -30.21 40.60 40.06
C VAL A 74 -29.91 42.05 39.78
N ASN A 75 -28.64 42.45 39.84
CA ASN A 75 -28.21 43.77 39.45
C ASN A 75 -27.57 43.78 38.04
N LEU A 76 -27.58 44.95 37.42
CA LEU A 76 -27.09 45.08 36.03
C LEU A 76 -25.62 44.63 35.85
N LYS A 77 -24.75 44.92 36.84
CA LYS A 77 -23.34 44.54 36.81
C LYS A 77 -23.13 43.02 36.86
N GLN A 78 -23.98 42.30 37.63
CA GLN A 78 -23.94 40.83 37.65
C GLN A 78 -24.38 40.24 36.31
N MET A 79 -25.42 40.79 35.70
CA MET A 79 -25.88 40.36 34.36
C MET A 79 -24.78 40.57 33.33
N GLU A 80 -24.14 41.76 33.31
CA GLU A 80 -23.06 42.07 32.37
C GLU A 80 -21.86 41.11 32.49
N LEU A 81 -21.40 40.86 33.71
CA LEU A 81 -20.32 39.90 33.98
C LEU A 81 -20.66 38.46 33.55
N CYS A 82 -21.92 38.07 33.80
CA CYS A 82 -22.40 36.76 33.40
C CYS A 82 -22.40 36.61 31.87
N VAL A 83 -22.93 37.61 31.14
CA VAL A 83 -22.91 37.63 29.67
C VAL A 83 -21.47 37.55 29.15
N GLN A 84 -20.58 38.39 29.67
CA GLN A 84 -19.17 38.37 29.23
C GLN A 84 -18.53 37.02 29.42
N ARG A 85 -18.71 36.35 30.57
CA ARG A 85 -18.17 35.02 30.85
C ARG A 85 -18.73 33.98 29.92
N VAL A 86 -20.05 33.94 29.75
CA VAL A 86 -20.73 32.96 28.90
C VAL A 86 -20.35 33.13 27.41
N MET A 87 -20.28 34.35 26.93
CA MET A 87 -19.86 34.64 25.56
C MET A 87 -18.40 34.27 25.32
N GLN A 88 -17.51 34.50 26.29
CA GLN A 88 -16.12 34.08 26.21
C GLN A 88 -16.00 32.56 26.15
N GLN A 89 -16.76 31.83 27.00
CA GLN A 89 -16.79 30.35 26.96
C GLN A 89 -17.28 29.83 25.61
N ARG A 90 -18.36 30.41 25.05
CA ARG A 90 -18.87 30.06 23.72
C ARG A 90 -17.81 30.25 22.62
N LYS A 91 -17.12 31.39 22.65
CA LYS A 91 -16.05 31.68 21.71
C LYS A 91 -14.92 30.65 21.81
N MET A 92 -14.44 30.37 23.02
CA MET A 92 -13.39 29.37 23.24
C MET A 92 -13.82 27.96 22.80
N PHE A 93 -15.08 27.59 23.03
CA PHE A 93 -15.61 26.30 22.58
C PHE A 93 -15.63 26.21 21.05
N ALA A 94 -16.11 27.25 20.36
CA ALA A 94 -16.12 27.31 18.89
C ALA A 94 -14.70 27.24 18.30
N GLU A 95 -13.75 27.97 18.90
CA GLU A 95 -12.35 27.92 18.49
C GLU A 95 -11.73 26.52 18.70
N ASN A 96 -12.01 25.87 19.84
CA ASN A 96 -11.53 24.52 20.11
C ASN A 96 -12.07 23.49 19.10
N VAL A 97 -13.36 23.59 18.75
CA VAL A 97 -13.96 22.69 17.75
C VAL A 97 -13.30 22.90 16.39
N LEU A 98 -13.04 24.14 16.00
CA LEU A 98 -12.37 24.44 14.75
C LEU A 98 -10.93 23.92 14.73
N LEU A 99 -10.17 24.20 15.80
CA LEU A 99 -8.80 23.70 15.94
C LEU A 99 -8.72 22.17 15.93
N LYS A 100 -9.67 21.49 16.58
CA LYS A 100 -9.72 20.04 16.56
C LYS A 100 -9.91 19.49 15.15
N LYS A 101 -10.84 20.07 14.36
CA LYS A 101 -11.04 19.67 12.97
C LYS A 101 -9.80 19.94 12.10
N GLU A 102 -9.10 21.04 12.34
CA GLU A 102 -7.87 21.36 11.63
C GLU A 102 -6.76 20.35 11.92
N VAL A 103 -6.59 19.98 13.20
CA VAL A 103 -5.61 18.96 13.63
C VAL A 103 -5.93 17.59 13.02
N GLU A 104 -7.20 17.17 13.08
CA GLU A 104 -7.66 15.91 12.47
C GLU A 104 -7.43 15.91 10.96
N GLY A 105 -7.73 17.01 10.28
CA GLY A 105 -7.46 17.16 8.84
C GLY A 105 -5.97 17.07 8.50
N LYS A 106 -5.11 17.71 9.32
CA LYS A 106 -3.66 17.65 9.13
C LYS A 106 -3.09 16.25 9.37
N GLN A 107 -3.56 15.55 10.40
CA GLN A 107 -3.17 14.16 10.66
C GLN A 107 -3.55 13.25 9.50
N ARG A 108 -4.79 13.36 9.01
CA ARG A 108 -5.25 12.58 7.85
C ARG A 108 -4.43 12.83 6.60
N LEU A 109 -4.06 14.08 6.35
CA LEU A 109 -3.19 14.44 5.23
C LEU A 109 -1.78 13.84 5.37
N GLN A 110 -1.23 13.80 6.59
CA GLN A 110 0.07 13.19 6.85
C GLN A 110 0.05 11.68 6.61
N GLU A 111 -0.98 10.98 7.08
CA GLU A 111 -1.17 9.55 6.85
C GLU A 111 -1.24 9.24 5.35
N LEU A 112 -2.08 9.99 4.62
CA LEU A 112 -2.22 9.80 3.18
C LEU A 112 -0.92 10.06 2.42
N ASN A 113 -0.15 11.05 2.85
CA ASN A 113 1.14 11.39 2.23
C ASN A 113 2.18 10.28 2.46
N GLN A 114 2.20 9.67 3.65
CA GLN A 114 3.05 8.51 3.92
C GLN A 114 2.67 7.30 3.06
N GLU A 115 1.37 7.01 2.94
CA GLU A 115 0.87 5.94 2.07
C GLU A 115 1.26 6.17 0.60
N LEU A 116 1.09 7.40 0.10
CA LEU A 116 1.52 7.78 -1.25
C LEU A 116 3.02 7.57 -1.48
N LEU A 117 3.86 7.96 -0.53
CA LEU A 117 5.31 7.77 -0.63
C LEU A 117 5.69 6.29 -0.71
N VAL A 118 5.00 5.42 0.03
CA VAL A 118 5.20 3.96 -0.06
C VAL A 118 4.81 3.47 -1.45
N LYS A 119 3.65 3.88 -1.98
CA LYS A 119 3.18 3.50 -3.31
C LYS A 119 4.10 3.98 -4.44
N ILE A 120 4.62 5.21 -4.33
CA ILE A 120 5.60 5.73 -5.30
C ILE A 120 6.87 4.87 -5.30
N LYS A 121 7.37 4.46 -4.14
CA LYS A 121 8.54 3.57 -4.06
C LYS A 121 8.28 2.22 -4.73
N GLU A 122 7.12 1.62 -4.50
CA GLU A 122 6.70 0.37 -5.14
C GLU A 122 6.67 0.52 -6.67
N LEU A 123 5.99 1.55 -7.18
CA LEU A 123 5.91 1.83 -8.61
C LEU A 123 7.28 2.08 -9.24
N ASN A 124 8.20 2.73 -8.53
CA ASN A 124 9.55 2.95 -9.02
C ASN A 124 10.34 1.64 -9.20
N VAL A 125 10.18 0.68 -8.27
CA VAL A 125 10.81 -0.64 -8.41
C VAL A 125 10.25 -1.37 -9.64
N LEU A 126 8.92 -1.42 -9.80
CA LEU A 126 8.28 -2.06 -10.96
C LEU A 126 8.71 -1.41 -12.29
N ASN A 127 8.76 -0.08 -12.32
CA ASN A 127 9.19 0.66 -13.51
C ASN A 127 10.67 0.40 -13.85
N LYS A 128 11.53 0.26 -12.83
CA LYS A 128 12.94 -0.12 -13.00
C LYS A 128 13.07 -1.50 -13.64
N ILE A 129 12.28 -2.48 -13.21
CA ILE A 129 12.22 -3.83 -13.78
C ILE A 129 11.84 -3.73 -15.27
N MET A 130 10.69 -3.12 -15.58
CA MET A 130 10.19 -3.00 -16.96
C MET A 130 11.22 -2.34 -17.90
N LYS A 131 11.83 -1.23 -17.47
CA LYS A 131 12.83 -0.52 -18.29
C LYS A 131 14.06 -1.37 -18.60
N LYS A 132 14.49 -2.21 -17.65
CA LYS A 132 15.65 -3.08 -17.86
C LYS A 132 15.40 -4.18 -18.90
N PHE A 133 14.14 -4.59 -19.13
CA PHE A 133 13.76 -5.56 -20.15
C PHE A 133 13.42 -4.94 -21.51
N ALA A 134 13.05 -3.67 -21.58
CA ALA A 134 12.60 -3.01 -22.80
C ALA A 134 13.66 -2.92 -23.92
N ALA A 135 14.96 -3.03 -23.59
CA ALA A 135 16.08 -2.87 -24.51
C ALA A 135 16.86 -4.17 -24.75
N ILE A 136 16.22 -5.33 -24.57
CA ILE A 136 16.89 -6.64 -24.74
C ILE A 136 16.67 -7.14 -26.16
N SER A 137 17.77 -7.61 -26.80
CA SER A 137 17.77 -8.13 -28.15
C SER A 137 18.09 -9.64 -28.26
N SER A 138 18.33 -10.31 -27.11
CA SER A 138 18.68 -11.74 -27.08
C SER A 138 18.04 -12.42 -25.86
N SER A 139 17.57 -13.66 -26.03
CA SER A 139 17.03 -14.48 -24.94
C SER A 139 18.06 -14.74 -23.83
N THR A 140 19.32 -14.90 -24.19
CA THR A 140 20.41 -15.08 -23.21
C THR A 140 20.62 -13.85 -22.33
N ASP A 141 20.46 -12.64 -22.89
CA ASP A 141 20.51 -11.40 -22.13
C ASP A 141 19.32 -11.28 -21.16
N VAL A 142 18.15 -11.84 -21.50
CA VAL A 142 16.99 -11.88 -20.59
C VAL A 142 17.34 -12.66 -19.33
N PHE A 143 17.92 -13.86 -19.46
CA PHE A 143 18.26 -14.73 -18.32
C PHE A 143 19.26 -14.05 -17.39
N LYS A 144 20.34 -13.51 -17.96
CA LYS A 144 21.37 -12.80 -17.20
C LYS A 144 20.79 -11.60 -16.46
N ARG A 145 20.04 -10.76 -17.16
CA ARG A 145 19.40 -9.58 -16.55
C ARG A 145 18.36 -9.95 -15.49
N ALA A 146 17.62 -11.05 -15.70
CA ALA A 146 16.64 -11.51 -14.73
C ALA A 146 17.30 -11.84 -13.39
N VAL A 147 18.40 -12.60 -13.38
CA VAL A 147 19.11 -12.93 -12.13
C VAL A 147 19.77 -11.71 -11.49
N ASP A 148 20.36 -10.81 -12.27
CA ASP A 148 20.98 -9.59 -11.75
C ASP A 148 19.93 -8.65 -11.11
N ILE A 149 18.79 -8.48 -11.79
CA ILE A 149 17.68 -7.67 -11.26
C ILE A 149 17.08 -8.34 -10.03
N ALA A 150 16.86 -9.67 -10.06
CA ALA A 150 16.35 -10.44 -8.92
C ALA A 150 17.21 -10.21 -7.68
N ARG A 151 18.53 -10.29 -7.82
CA ARG A 151 19.47 -10.01 -6.74
C ARG A 151 19.38 -8.57 -6.24
N ASP A 152 19.38 -7.58 -7.16
CA ASP A 152 19.31 -6.15 -6.82
C ASP A 152 18.05 -5.78 -6.05
N ILE A 153 16.89 -6.36 -6.40
CA ILE A 153 15.60 -6.00 -5.77
C ILE A 153 15.32 -6.78 -4.49
N SER A 154 15.73 -8.05 -4.43
CA SER A 154 15.54 -8.91 -3.28
C SER A 154 16.71 -8.82 -2.29
N HIS A 155 17.86 -8.29 -2.73
CA HIS A 155 19.13 -8.33 -1.99
C HIS A 155 19.47 -9.76 -1.53
N ALA A 156 19.21 -10.74 -2.36
CA ALA A 156 19.56 -12.13 -2.14
C ALA A 156 21.08 -12.32 -2.24
N ASP A 157 21.60 -13.33 -1.55
CA ASP A 157 23.00 -13.71 -1.65
C ASP A 157 23.24 -14.43 -2.98
N TYR A 158 22.27 -15.28 -3.38
CA TYR A 158 22.31 -16.01 -4.65
C TYR A 158 20.97 -15.90 -5.37
N THR A 159 21.05 -15.78 -6.70
CA THR A 159 19.87 -15.85 -7.57
C THR A 159 20.21 -16.67 -8.79
N ASP A 160 19.36 -17.65 -9.10
CA ASP A 160 19.55 -18.55 -10.23
C ASP A 160 18.33 -18.52 -11.16
N PHE A 161 18.58 -18.77 -12.44
CA PHE A 161 17.54 -18.98 -13.43
C PHE A 161 17.67 -20.41 -13.97
N TYR A 162 16.58 -21.16 -13.90
CA TYR A 162 16.48 -22.51 -14.44
C TYR A 162 15.50 -22.54 -15.61
N VAL A 163 15.85 -23.23 -16.68
CA VAL A 163 14.93 -23.58 -17.77
C VAL A 163 14.50 -25.04 -17.57
N ILE A 164 13.22 -25.30 -17.77
CA ILE A 164 12.66 -26.65 -17.64
C ILE A 164 12.80 -27.35 -19.00
N ASN A 165 13.53 -28.46 -19.00
CA ASN A 165 13.66 -29.29 -20.19
C ASN A 165 12.42 -30.21 -20.29
N GLU A 166 11.58 -29.99 -21.30
CA GLU A 166 10.35 -30.77 -21.54
C GLU A 166 10.64 -32.27 -21.81
N THR A 167 11.87 -32.61 -22.23
CA THR A 167 12.22 -34.01 -22.61
C THR A 167 12.68 -34.83 -21.41
N VAL A 168 13.31 -34.19 -20.41
CA VAL A 168 13.93 -34.87 -19.25
C VAL A 168 13.19 -34.54 -17.95
N GLU A 169 12.29 -33.56 -17.98
CA GLU A 169 11.57 -33.04 -16.80
C GLU A 169 12.52 -32.59 -15.65
N GLU A 170 13.73 -32.15 -16.01
CA GLU A 170 14.74 -31.67 -15.07
C GLU A 170 15.02 -30.17 -15.25
N PRO A 171 15.23 -29.45 -14.13
CA PRO A 171 15.60 -28.04 -14.20
C PRO A 171 17.08 -27.88 -14.59
N VAL A 172 17.34 -27.16 -15.67
CA VAL A 172 18.69 -26.86 -16.15
C VAL A 172 19.04 -25.41 -15.79
N LYS A 173 20.09 -25.24 -14.96
CA LYS A 173 20.57 -23.89 -14.59
C LYS A 173 21.20 -23.21 -15.82
N VAL A 174 20.67 -22.06 -16.21
CA VAL A 174 21.15 -21.28 -17.38
C VAL A 174 21.82 -19.98 -17.02
N SER A 175 21.54 -19.43 -15.81
CA SER A 175 22.19 -18.19 -15.35
C SER A 175 22.23 -18.16 -13.83
N SER A 176 23.24 -17.49 -13.26
CA SER A 176 23.44 -17.32 -11.82
C SER A 176 24.04 -15.94 -11.53
N SER A 177 23.69 -15.35 -10.37
CA SER A 177 24.31 -14.13 -9.86
C SER A 177 24.49 -14.26 -8.34
N SER A 178 25.71 -13.94 -7.84
CA SER A 178 26.03 -14.00 -6.41
C SER A 178 26.67 -12.71 -5.92
N ALA A 179 26.56 -12.45 -4.62
CA ALA A 179 27.15 -11.27 -3.96
C ALA A 179 28.69 -11.26 -4.00
N GLU A 180 29.30 -12.44 -4.05
CA GLU A 180 30.77 -12.60 -4.05
C GLU A 180 31.41 -12.31 -5.42
N ALA A 181 30.64 -12.33 -6.50
CA ALA A 181 31.13 -12.13 -7.87
C ALA A 181 31.54 -10.69 -8.20
N ILE A 182 31.34 -9.72 -7.30
CA ILE A 182 31.68 -8.30 -7.53
C ILE A 182 33.20 -8.05 -7.56
N GLY A 183 34.02 -8.98 -7.07
CA GLY A 183 35.49 -8.86 -7.01
C GLY A 183 36.26 -9.63 -8.08
N SER A 184 35.61 -10.49 -8.83
CA SER A 184 36.24 -11.32 -9.88
C SER A 184 35.50 -11.13 -11.19
N ALA A 185 36.19 -10.60 -12.21
CA ALA A 185 35.69 -10.56 -13.57
C ALA A 185 35.60 -12.00 -14.12
N ALA A 186 34.62 -12.76 -13.65
CA ALA A 186 34.30 -14.05 -14.21
C ALA A 186 33.65 -13.83 -15.56
N SER A 187 34.36 -14.22 -16.63
CA SER A 187 33.89 -14.25 -17.98
C SER A 187 32.57 -15.03 -18.08
N PRO A 188 31.57 -14.56 -18.85
CA PRO A 188 30.30 -15.24 -18.99
C PRO A 188 30.53 -16.61 -19.62
N ILE A 189 30.20 -17.67 -18.92
CA ILE A 189 30.24 -19.04 -19.42
C ILE A 189 29.01 -19.26 -20.30
N TRP A 190 29.06 -18.82 -21.54
CA TRP A 190 28.10 -19.20 -22.57
C TRP A 190 28.76 -20.25 -23.44
N THR A 191 28.47 -21.48 -23.22
CA THR A 191 28.66 -22.51 -24.24
C THR A 191 27.33 -22.83 -24.85
N THR A 192 27.12 -22.34 -26.08
CA THR A 192 26.13 -22.87 -27.00
C THR A 192 26.32 -24.37 -27.07
N GLY A 193 25.38 -25.10 -26.49
CA GLY A 193 25.42 -26.55 -26.47
C GLY A 193 25.13 -27.13 -27.86
N TYR A 194 26.14 -27.61 -28.48
CA TYR A 194 26.23 -28.77 -29.35
C TYR A 194 27.75 -29.01 -29.57
N GLY A 195 28.36 -29.79 -28.70
CA GLY A 195 29.75 -30.19 -28.82
C GLY A 195 30.46 -30.14 -27.46
N GLY A 196 30.75 -31.30 -26.90
CA GLY A 196 31.37 -31.63 -25.62
C GLY A 196 32.50 -30.74 -25.17
N ALA A 197 32.20 -29.69 -24.45
CA ALA A 197 33.16 -28.94 -23.67
C ALA A 197 32.84 -29.16 -22.19
N GLN A 198 33.83 -29.61 -21.45
CA GLN A 198 33.83 -29.82 -20.01
C GLN A 198 33.40 -28.51 -19.30
N MET A 199 32.27 -28.53 -18.58
CA MET A 199 31.87 -27.43 -17.71
C MET A 199 32.97 -27.20 -16.66
N PRO A 200 33.39 -25.93 -16.41
CA PRO A 200 34.17 -25.63 -15.22
C PRO A 200 33.35 -25.96 -13.99
N SER A 201 33.98 -26.64 -13.03
CA SER A 201 33.42 -27.00 -11.73
C SER A 201 32.86 -25.78 -11.02
N THR A 202 31.52 -25.63 -11.01
CA THR A 202 30.82 -24.68 -10.12
C THR A 202 30.71 -25.32 -8.72
N ALA A 203 31.86 -25.57 -8.09
CA ALA A 203 31.94 -26.37 -6.87
C ALA A 203 31.43 -25.66 -5.60
N ASP A 204 31.07 -24.36 -5.66
CA ASP A 204 30.75 -23.57 -4.47
C ASP A 204 29.36 -22.92 -4.44
N LEU A 205 28.47 -23.20 -5.40
CA LEU A 205 27.11 -22.67 -5.40
C LEU A 205 26.13 -23.77 -4.95
N LYS A 206 25.54 -23.59 -3.76
CA LYS A 206 24.58 -24.51 -3.18
C LYS A 206 23.26 -24.44 -3.99
N PRO A 207 22.95 -25.41 -4.84
CA PRO A 207 21.70 -25.41 -5.59
C PRO A 207 20.54 -25.77 -4.66
N LEU A 208 19.40 -25.10 -4.83
CA LEU A 208 18.14 -25.61 -4.31
C LEU A 208 17.89 -27.02 -4.85
N SER A 209 17.30 -27.87 -4.02
CA SER A 209 17.00 -29.25 -4.42
C SER A 209 16.07 -29.29 -5.63
N ALA A 210 16.38 -30.11 -6.63
CA ALA A 210 15.55 -30.27 -7.82
C ALA A 210 14.07 -30.61 -7.50
N PRO A 211 13.74 -31.44 -6.51
CA PRO A 211 12.36 -31.69 -6.10
C PRO A 211 11.57 -30.44 -5.73
N LEU A 212 12.18 -29.50 -5.00
CA LEU A 212 11.51 -28.25 -4.59
C LEU A 212 11.21 -27.33 -5.78
N ILE A 213 12.10 -27.29 -6.75
CA ILE A 213 11.90 -26.55 -8.01
C ILE A 213 10.76 -27.18 -8.81
N MET A 214 10.74 -28.52 -8.90
CA MET A 214 9.71 -29.26 -9.64
C MET A 214 8.33 -29.15 -9.00
N GLU A 215 8.24 -29.06 -7.68
CA GLU A 215 6.99 -28.76 -6.97
C GLU A 215 6.38 -27.44 -7.46
N VAL A 216 7.18 -26.35 -7.50
CA VAL A 216 6.74 -25.04 -8.01
C VAL A 216 6.37 -25.10 -9.49
N VAL A 217 7.06 -25.91 -10.30
CA VAL A 217 6.72 -26.11 -11.71
C VAL A 217 5.38 -26.81 -11.86
N SER A 218 5.13 -27.86 -11.07
CA SER A 218 3.88 -28.64 -11.09
C SER A 218 2.68 -27.79 -10.61
N ASP A 219 2.83 -27.13 -9.47
CA ASP A 219 1.75 -26.36 -8.85
C ASP A 219 1.55 -25.00 -9.55
N GLN A 220 2.55 -24.55 -10.28
CA GLN A 220 2.56 -23.27 -10.97
C GLN A 220 2.33 -22.06 -10.04
N ILE A 221 2.65 -22.17 -8.77
CA ILE A 221 2.46 -21.14 -7.74
C ILE A 221 3.83 -20.72 -7.21
N PRO A 222 4.09 -19.42 -7.04
CA PRO A 222 5.30 -18.93 -6.37
C PRO A 222 5.39 -19.45 -4.93
N LEU A 223 6.59 -19.87 -4.52
CA LEU A 223 6.86 -20.38 -3.18
C LEU A 223 7.78 -19.43 -2.42
N LEU A 224 7.38 -19.09 -1.19
CA LEU A 224 8.18 -18.34 -0.22
C LEU A 224 8.45 -19.23 0.99
N ILE A 225 9.71 -19.46 1.28
CA ILE A 225 10.16 -20.11 2.51
C ILE A 225 10.90 -19.07 3.33
N SER A 226 10.22 -18.52 4.33
CA SER A 226 10.74 -17.43 5.16
C SER A 226 11.56 -17.90 6.36
N GLU A 227 11.42 -19.16 6.75
CA GLU A 227 12.15 -19.76 7.88
C GLU A 227 12.55 -21.19 7.57
N HIS A 228 13.79 -21.54 7.96
CA HIS A 228 14.23 -22.92 7.93
C HIS A 228 13.47 -23.73 9.01
N SER A 229 12.80 -24.79 8.62
CA SER A 229 12.24 -25.78 9.54
C SER A 229 12.49 -27.18 9.01
N ALA A 230 12.68 -28.13 9.91
CA ALA A 230 12.86 -29.54 9.55
C ALA A 230 11.63 -30.03 8.78
N GLY A 231 11.76 -30.22 7.45
CA GLY A 231 10.67 -30.65 6.57
C GLY A 231 10.38 -29.72 5.40
N ASN A 232 10.91 -28.51 5.35
CA ASN A 232 10.67 -27.57 4.23
C ASN A 232 11.51 -27.86 2.97
N GLY A 233 12.31 -28.93 2.97
CA GLY A 233 13.15 -29.30 1.83
C GLY A 233 14.33 -28.37 1.56
N LEU A 234 14.55 -27.35 2.41
CA LEU A 234 15.72 -26.48 2.33
C LEU A 234 16.95 -27.14 2.97
N PRO A 235 18.14 -27.01 2.36
CA PRO A 235 19.41 -27.33 3.01
C PRO A 235 19.59 -26.52 4.31
N ASP A 236 20.25 -27.12 5.33
CA ASP A 236 20.48 -26.53 6.67
C ASP A 236 21.21 -25.16 6.62
N GLU A 237 21.85 -24.87 5.53
CA GLU A 237 22.67 -23.68 5.31
C GLU A 237 21.87 -22.51 4.71
N ILE A 238 20.64 -22.77 4.23
CA ILE A 238 19.77 -21.77 3.62
C ILE A 238 18.76 -21.28 4.65
N ASN A 239 18.78 -19.97 4.93
CA ASN A 239 17.89 -19.36 5.90
C ASN A 239 16.50 -19.03 5.30
N SER A 240 16.47 -18.55 4.06
CA SER A 240 15.22 -18.19 3.38
C SER A 240 15.37 -18.32 1.86
N ALA A 241 14.31 -18.76 1.19
CA ALA A 241 14.30 -18.92 -0.27
C ALA A 241 12.98 -18.46 -0.88
N MET A 242 13.06 -17.94 -2.10
CA MET A 242 11.92 -17.69 -2.97
C MET A 242 12.11 -18.45 -4.28
N ILE A 243 11.06 -19.08 -4.76
CA ILE A 243 11.03 -19.82 -6.01
C ILE A 243 9.82 -19.35 -6.81
N VAL A 244 10.05 -18.80 -7.98
CA VAL A 244 8.99 -18.18 -8.80
C VAL A 244 8.98 -18.78 -10.19
N PRO A 245 7.85 -19.37 -10.64
CA PRO A 245 7.73 -19.90 -11.98
C PRO A 245 7.61 -18.78 -13.01
N LEU A 246 8.33 -18.94 -14.11
CA LEU A 246 8.24 -18.10 -15.29
C LEU A 246 7.34 -18.78 -16.31
N LYS A 247 6.16 -18.18 -16.54
CA LYS A 247 5.14 -18.73 -17.43
C LYS A 247 5.11 -17.99 -18.76
N ILE A 248 5.16 -18.76 -19.85
CA ILE A 248 4.88 -18.27 -21.18
C ILE A 248 3.58 -18.95 -21.63
N ARG A 249 2.54 -18.15 -21.85
CA ARG A 249 1.15 -18.62 -22.00
C ARG A 249 0.76 -19.48 -20.79
N ASP A 250 0.36 -20.72 -20.98
CA ASP A 250 -0.08 -21.63 -19.91
C ASP A 250 0.98 -22.64 -19.46
N LYS A 251 2.23 -22.50 -19.93
CA LYS A 251 3.32 -23.43 -19.60
C LYS A 251 4.41 -22.73 -18.79
N VAL A 252 4.96 -23.44 -17.81
CA VAL A 252 6.16 -23.01 -17.09
C VAL A 252 7.37 -23.29 -17.95
N PHE A 253 7.98 -22.22 -18.45
CA PHE A 253 9.21 -22.25 -19.25
C PHE A 253 10.45 -22.38 -18.38
N GLY A 254 10.42 -21.79 -17.21
CA GLY A 254 11.55 -21.77 -16.29
C GLY A 254 11.18 -21.32 -14.88
N VAL A 255 12.19 -21.21 -14.04
CA VAL A 255 12.03 -20.81 -12.64
C VAL A 255 13.16 -19.84 -12.26
N ILE A 256 12.82 -18.78 -11.56
CA ILE A 256 13.78 -17.89 -10.92
C ILE A 256 13.80 -18.19 -9.43
N THR A 257 15.00 -18.38 -8.87
CA THR A 257 15.19 -18.58 -7.44
C THR A 257 15.97 -17.43 -6.85
N ALA A 258 15.66 -17.08 -5.59
CA ALA A 258 16.43 -16.17 -4.77
C ALA A 258 16.66 -16.80 -3.40
N ILE A 259 17.88 -16.73 -2.91
CA ILE A 259 18.33 -17.45 -1.74
C ILE A 259 19.06 -16.48 -0.83
N VAL A 260 18.77 -16.54 0.46
CA VAL A 260 19.57 -15.96 1.54
C VAL A 260 20.20 -17.11 2.31
N ASP A 261 21.52 -17.09 2.36
CA ASP A 261 22.33 -18.05 3.11
C ASP A 261 22.29 -17.71 4.62
N GLN A 262 23.38 -17.74 5.29
CA GLN A 262 23.46 -17.45 6.73
C GLN A 262 23.29 -15.95 7.01
N GLY A 263 22.30 -15.59 7.86
CA GLY A 263 22.08 -14.19 8.26
C GLY A 263 20.74 -13.97 8.97
N GLN A 264 20.50 -12.74 9.40
CA GLN A 264 19.21 -12.34 10.00
C GLN A 264 18.16 -11.95 8.96
N LYS A 265 18.55 -11.84 7.70
CA LYS A 265 17.66 -11.43 6.64
C LYS A 265 16.75 -12.57 6.22
N ARG A 266 15.46 -12.29 6.07
CA ARG A 266 14.44 -13.19 5.58
C ARG A 266 13.64 -12.49 4.50
N PHE A 267 13.17 -13.24 3.53
CA PHE A 267 12.26 -12.71 2.52
C PHE A 267 10.85 -12.54 3.09
N ALA A 268 10.19 -11.49 2.63
CA ALA A 268 8.80 -11.18 2.93
C ALA A 268 7.92 -11.37 1.67
N GLU A 269 6.61 -11.39 1.86
CA GLU A 269 5.65 -11.46 0.74
C GLU A 269 5.85 -10.35 -0.29
N LYS A 270 6.31 -9.19 0.14
CA LYS A 270 6.64 -8.07 -0.75
C LYS A 270 7.80 -8.39 -1.69
N ASP A 271 8.81 -9.11 -1.22
CA ASP A 271 9.96 -9.53 -2.04
C ASP A 271 9.51 -10.58 -3.06
N LEU A 272 8.64 -11.52 -2.64
CA LEU A 272 8.01 -12.49 -3.54
C LEU A 272 7.17 -11.81 -4.61
N TYR A 273 6.42 -10.78 -4.27
CA TYR A 273 5.64 -9.99 -5.23
C TYR A 273 6.55 -9.34 -6.30
N TYR A 274 7.67 -8.73 -5.90
CA TYR A 274 8.60 -8.13 -6.85
C TYR A 274 9.29 -9.17 -7.73
N LEU A 275 9.67 -10.32 -7.16
CA LEU A 275 10.27 -11.41 -7.92
C LEU A 275 9.26 -12.03 -8.90
N SER A 276 8.00 -12.14 -8.53
CA SER A 276 6.92 -12.61 -9.40
C SER A 276 6.67 -11.64 -10.56
N PHE A 277 6.68 -10.34 -10.30
CA PHE A 277 6.57 -9.33 -11.34
C PHE A 277 7.76 -9.34 -12.29
N LEU A 278 8.98 -9.57 -11.77
CA LEU A 278 10.19 -9.75 -12.56
C LEU A 278 10.07 -10.97 -13.47
N ALA A 279 9.66 -12.12 -12.96
CA ALA A 279 9.45 -13.35 -13.72
C ALA A 279 8.44 -13.14 -14.85
N GLN A 280 7.34 -12.47 -14.59
CA GLN A 280 6.35 -12.11 -15.61
C GLN A 280 6.93 -11.18 -16.68
N SER A 281 7.72 -10.18 -16.28
CA SER A 281 8.36 -9.24 -17.22
C SER A 281 9.41 -9.93 -18.09
N ALA A 282 10.15 -10.89 -17.53
CA ALA A 282 11.11 -11.71 -18.26
C ALA A 282 10.41 -12.65 -19.25
N ALA A 283 9.31 -13.30 -18.84
CA ALA A 283 8.49 -14.13 -19.71
C ALA A 283 7.98 -13.34 -20.93
N GLN A 284 7.45 -12.14 -20.68
CA GLN A 284 6.97 -11.25 -21.74
C GLN A 284 8.10 -10.85 -22.71
N ALA A 285 9.30 -10.59 -22.18
CA ALA A 285 10.46 -10.26 -23.02
C ALA A 285 10.88 -11.44 -23.90
N ILE A 286 10.89 -12.67 -23.36
CA ILE A 286 11.21 -13.89 -24.13
C ILE A 286 10.15 -14.14 -25.21
N GLU A 287 8.87 -14.03 -24.87
CA GLU A 287 7.78 -14.21 -25.83
C GLU A 287 7.85 -13.20 -26.97
N ASN A 288 8.13 -11.93 -26.66
CA ASN A 288 8.31 -10.89 -27.66
C ASN A 288 9.49 -11.19 -28.60
N LEU A 289 10.64 -11.62 -28.05
CA LEU A 289 11.80 -12.00 -28.88
C LEU A 289 11.49 -13.15 -29.82
N ALA A 290 10.83 -14.20 -29.33
CA ALA A 290 10.44 -15.34 -30.17
C ALA A 290 9.44 -14.93 -31.27
N LEU A 291 8.53 -14.01 -30.99
CA LEU A 291 7.62 -13.45 -32.00
C LEU A 291 8.37 -12.64 -33.07
N TYR A 292 9.35 -11.82 -32.67
CA TYR A 292 10.16 -11.06 -33.62
C TYR A 292 10.97 -11.98 -34.51
N GLU A 293 11.65 -13.00 -33.98
CA GLU A 293 12.41 -13.98 -34.75
C GLU A 293 11.52 -14.66 -35.82
N ASN A 294 10.34 -15.10 -35.42
CA ASN A 294 9.37 -15.73 -36.33
C ASN A 294 8.89 -14.76 -37.43
N ILE A 295 8.63 -13.49 -37.09
CA ILE A 295 8.23 -12.46 -38.05
C ILE A 295 9.37 -12.20 -39.06
N TYR A 296 10.61 -12.10 -38.60
CA TYR A 296 11.77 -11.90 -39.49
C TYR A 296 11.95 -13.08 -40.43
N GLU A 297 11.91 -14.33 -39.95
CA GLU A 297 12.03 -15.51 -40.79
C GLU A 297 10.94 -15.57 -41.89
N ASN A 298 9.67 -15.29 -41.50
CA ASN A 298 8.56 -15.24 -42.47
C ASN A 298 8.71 -14.10 -43.49
N LEU A 299 9.20 -12.93 -43.05
CA LEU A 299 9.44 -11.80 -43.93
C LEU A 299 10.54 -12.12 -44.96
N PHE A 300 11.67 -12.71 -44.52
CA PHE A 300 12.74 -13.13 -45.39
C PHE A 300 12.31 -14.20 -46.38
N ALA A 301 11.55 -15.21 -45.92
CA ALA A 301 10.99 -16.23 -46.78
C ALA A 301 10.08 -15.63 -47.86
N THR A 302 9.25 -14.66 -47.48
CA THR A 302 8.35 -13.96 -48.41
C THR A 302 9.11 -13.12 -49.41
N LEU A 303 10.10 -12.31 -48.96
CA LEU A 303 10.94 -11.50 -49.84
C LEU A 303 11.74 -12.38 -50.81
N TYR A 304 12.30 -13.48 -50.31
CA TYR A 304 13.05 -14.42 -51.18
C TYR A 304 12.15 -15.06 -52.23
N ALA A 305 10.90 -15.40 -51.87
CA ALA A 305 9.94 -15.91 -52.84
C ALA A 305 9.58 -14.87 -53.94
N PHE A 306 9.43 -13.58 -53.55
CA PHE A 306 9.20 -12.49 -54.51
C PHE A 306 10.39 -12.30 -55.47
N VAL A 307 11.63 -12.27 -54.94
CA VAL A 307 12.85 -12.13 -55.77
C VAL A 307 12.96 -13.29 -56.79
N LYS A 308 12.69 -14.52 -56.32
CA LYS A 308 12.69 -15.68 -57.26
C LYS A 308 11.59 -15.63 -58.30
N ALA A 309 10.41 -15.12 -57.95
CA ALA A 309 9.30 -14.98 -58.89
C ALA A 309 9.60 -13.89 -59.94
N GLU A 310 10.35 -12.85 -59.60
CA GLU A 310 10.77 -11.79 -60.51
C GLU A 310 11.87 -12.29 -61.46
N GLU A 311 12.90 -13.01 -60.95
CA GLU A 311 13.91 -13.65 -61.79
C GLU A 311 13.34 -14.67 -62.77
N ALA A 312 12.27 -15.38 -62.38
CA ALA A 312 11.62 -16.34 -63.29
C ALA A 312 10.74 -15.67 -64.37
N ARG A 313 10.40 -14.38 -64.22
CA ARG A 313 9.60 -13.62 -65.16
C ARG A 313 10.45 -12.94 -66.26
N ASP A 314 11.72 -12.71 -65.96
CA ASP A 314 12.70 -12.08 -66.89
C ASP A 314 13.45 -13.09 -67.77
N LEU A 315 13.11 -14.38 -67.69
CA LEU A 315 13.51 -15.47 -68.56
C LEU A 315 12.37 -15.87 -69.51
#